data_5df5772e91240a3ec2875fb084d5b052
#
_entry.id   5df5772e91240a3ec2875fb084d5b052
#
_cell.length_a   1.000
_cell.length_b   1.000
_cell.length_c   1.000
_cell.angle_alpha   90.00
_cell.angle_beta   90.00
_cell.angle_gamma   90.00
#
_symmetry.space_group_name_H-M   'P 1'
#
loop_
_entity.id
_entity.type
_entity.pdbx_description
1 polymer ?
#
loop_
_entity_poly.entity_id
_entity_poly.type
_entity_poly.pdbx_seq_one_letter_code
_entity_poly.pdbx_strand_id
1 'polypeptide(L)'
;MKRVYQIFSGTQKDLFKQVVDHIGYFESLHVTDIWFTPFIESPSYHNYDCTDFFKIKEDIGTMKEFEEMCEALHEHEIGVMFDLVPCHVSNQHKWFKEHPEYFIWSNEKRGTQKAYGNLDQSSENAWHWSEEHQKYYYAPFSQYMPSLNLDNEEVRTMLVLVAKFWMNKGVDNFRLDAIIHSHLNINDSVKFFEWFREQVPVYMVGEAWTDYYTIGRYSSVIDSCFDFPLQGNLIWSTRNLDFLGIAGDLNRTYSNLMLFTSNHDMDRVGEVLGHDKEKIKLYLWLSLLFAQGQHCLYYMDEVGIGGSKCMDDINVRPEIDWDLICKQMFTPDSILREYLRAVRLIDKYE
;
A
#
# COMPACT_ATOMS: atom_id res chain seq x y z
N MET A 1 -16.53 2.26 11.00
CA MET A 1 -15.10 2.47 10.69
C MET A 1 -14.70 1.71 9.46
N LYS A 2 -13.93 2.31 8.51
CA LYS A 2 -13.30 1.55 7.40
C LYS A 2 -12.08 0.83 7.94
N ARG A 3 -12.06 -0.52 7.84
CA ARG A 3 -10.94 -1.37 8.29
C ARG A 3 -10.38 -2.16 7.12
N VAL A 4 -9.20 -1.78 6.71
CA VAL A 4 -8.48 -2.41 5.62
C VAL A 4 -7.50 -3.43 6.18
N TYR A 5 -7.48 -4.64 5.62
CA TYR A 5 -6.46 -5.66 5.90
C TYR A 5 -5.52 -5.74 4.72
N GLN A 6 -4.27 -5.32 4.90
CA GLN A 6 -3.28 -5.33 3.84
C GLN A 6 -2.58 -6.69 3.77
N ILE A 7 -2.53 -7.30 2.58
CA ILE A 7 -1.78 -8.52 2.29
C ILE A 7 -0.69 -8.23 1.26
N PHE A 8 0.54 -8.65 1.54
CA PHE A 8 1.63 -8.60 0.55
C PHE A 8 1.51 -9.82 -0.38
N SER A 9 1.16 -9.57 -1.64
CA SER A 9 0.80 -10.62 -2.60
C SER A 9 2.00 -11.44 -3.10
N GLY A 10 3.16 -10.81 -3.24
CA GLY A 10 4.32 -11.37 -3.95
C GLY A 10 5.01 -12.56 -3.27
N THR A 11 4.68 -12.87 -2.03
CA THR A 11 5.21 -14.03 -1.30
C THR A 11 4.16 -15.10 -1.01
N GLN A 12 2.89 -14.80 -1.31
CA GLN A 12 1.79 -15.75 -1.04
C GLN A 12 1.61 -16.71 -2.22
N LYS A 13 1.45 -17.98 -1.92
CA LYS A 13 1.06 -19.02 -2.88
C LYS A 13 -0.44 -19.22 -2.82
N ASP A 14 -1.07 -19.51 -3.96
CA ASP A 14 -2.52 -19.73 -4.03
C ASP A 14 -3.31 -18.66 -3.25
N LEU A 15 -2.89 -17.39 -3.36
CA LEU A 15 -3.36 -16.27 -2.53
C LEU A 15 -4.87 -16.18 -2.49
N PHE A 16 -5.52 -16.20 -3.66
CA PHE A 16 -6.96 -15.99 -3.75
C PHE A 16 -7.75 -17.11 -3.05
N LYS A 17 -7.27 -18.35 -3.17
CA LYS A 17 -7.84 -19.50 -2.47
C LYS A 17 -7.66 -19.38 -0.95
N GLN A 18 -6.44 -19.02 -0.50
CA GLN A 18 -6.21 -18.82 0.94
C GLN A 18 -7.15 -17.77 1.54
N VAL A 19 -7.43 -16.69 0.81
CA VAL A 19 -8.36 -15.65 1.26
C VAL A 19 -9.78 -16.22 1.40
N VAL A 20 -10.26 -16.96 0.40
CA VAL A 20 -11.59 -17.61 0.44
C VAL A 20 -11.69 -18.59 1.60
N ASP A 21 -10.67 -19.43 1.80
CA ASP A 21 -10.65 -20.44 2.87
C ASP A 21 -10.67 -19.80 4.28
N HIS A 22 -10.34 -18.50 4.40
CA HIS A 22 -10.22 -17.80 5.69
C HIS A 22 -11.13 -16.55 5.83
N ILE A 23 -12.22 -16.45 5.05
CA ILE A 23 -13.14 -15.31 5.12
C ILE A 23 -13.64 -15.07 6.55
N GLY A 24 -14.02 -16.13 7.29
CA GLY A 24 -14.46 -16.02 8.68
C GLY A 24 -13.42 -15.40 9.63
N TYR A 25 -12.14 -15.49 9.31
CA TYR A 25 -11.10 -14.78 10.05
C TYR A 25 -11.20 -13.27 9.82
N PHE A 26 -11.31 -12.82 8.58
CA PHE A 26 -11.46 -11.40 8.25
C PHE A 26 -12.74 -10.80 8.83
N GLU A 27 -13.85 -11.55 8.81
CA GLU A 27 -15.09 -11.16 9.51
C GLU A 27 -14.85 -10.98 11.02
N SER A 28 -14.09 -11.88 11.66
CA SER A 28 -13.80 -11.80 13.08
C SER A 28 -12.99 -10.55 13.47
N LEU A 29 -12.19 -10.03 12.54
CA LEU A 29 -11.44 -8.78 12.65
C LEU A 29 -12.28 -7.55 12.28
N HIS A 30 -13.54 -7.75 11.86
CA HIS A 30 -14.44 -6.72 11.30
C HIS A 30 -13.79 -5.95 10.13
N VAL A 31 -13.08 -6.67 9.26
CA VAL A 31 -12.48 -6.13 8.04
C VAL A 31 -13.58 -5.69 7.09
N THR A 32 -13.46 -4.50 6.53
CA THR A 32 -14.38 -3.98 5.50
C THR A 32 -13.82 -4.11 4.10
N ASP A 33 -12.49 -4.17 3.98
CA ASP A 33 -11.79 -4.29 2.69
C ASP A 33 -10.49 -5.06 2.86
N ILE A 34 -10.11 -5.86 1.86
CA ILE A 34 -8.78 -6.45 1.77
C ILE A 34 -7.99 -5.72 0.70
N TRP A 35 -6.86 -5.14 1.08
CA TRP A 35 -5.90 -4.53 0.16
C TRP A 35 -4.82 -5.54 -0.19
N PHE A 36 -4.75 -5.88 -1.46
CA PHE A 36 -3.67 -6.68 -2.04
C PHE A 36 -2.60 -5.75 -2.63
N THR A 37 -1.32 -5.92 -2.23
CA THR A 37 -0.23 -5.30 -2.99
C THR A 37 -0.23 -5.84 -4.42
N PRO A 38 0.47 -5.25 -5.40
CA PRO A 38 0.34 -5.65 -6.80
C PRO A 38 0.49 -7.16 -6.99
N PHE A 39 -0.43 -7.75 -7.72
CA PHE A 39 -0.47 -9.17 -8.08
C PHE A 39 -0.48 -9.40 -9.61
N ILE A 40 -0.25 -8.33 -10.37
CA ILE A 40 -0.20 -8.34 -11.84
C ILE A 40 1.16 -8.75 -12.36
N GLU A 41 1.25 -9.08 -13.65
CA GLU A 41 2.45 -9.57 -14.32
C GLU A 41 3.64 -8.62 -14.12
N SER A 42 4.74 -9.15 -13.59
CA SER A 42 5.93 -8.41 -13.21
C SER A 42 7.16 -9.31 -13.14
N PRO A 43 8.37 -8.83 -13.47
CA PRO A 43 9.60 -9.61 -13.36
C PRO A 43 10.10 -9.74 -11.91
N SER A 44 9.70 -8.84 -11.01
CA SER A 44 10.10 -8.88 -9.60
C SER A 44 9.11 -9.66 -8.72
N TYR A 45 9.55 -10.05 -7.53
CA TYR A 45 8.68 -10.69 -6.55
C TYR A 45 7.71 -9.69 -5.88
N HIS A 46 8.08 -8.42 -5.82
CA HIS A 46 7.25 -7.38 -5.20
C HIS A 46 6.14 -6.85 -6.10
N ASN A 47 6.23 -7.08 -7.41
CA ASN A 47 5.25 -6.77 -8.46
C ASN A 47 4.95 -5.28 -8.70
N TYR A 48 5.71 -4.34 -8.12
CA TYR A 48 5.53 -2.90 -8.39
C TYR A 48 6.07 -2.47 -9.77
N ASP A 49 6.89 -3.27 -10.43
CA ASP A 49 7.43 -3.06 -11.78
C ASP A 49 6.62 -3.85 -12.82
N CYS A 50 5.39 -3.44 -13.05
CA CYS A 50 4.43 -4.08 -13.93
C CYS A 50 4.94 -4.20 -15.38
N THR A 51 4.69 -5.35 -16.01
CA THR A 51 4.89 -5.58 -17.46
C THR A 51 3.59 -5.73 -18.25
N ASP A 52 2.49 -6.07 -17.57
CA ASP A 52 1.15 -6.13 -18.14
C ASP A 52 0.10 -5.83 -17.06
N PHE A 53 -0.61 -4.72 -17.20
CA PHE A 53 -1.64 -4.28 -16.25
C PHE A 53 -2.89 -5.16 -16.23
N PHE A 54 -3.11 -6.00 -17.25
CA PHE A 54 -4.35 -6.78 -17.43
C PHE A 54 -4.18 -8.26 -17.13
N LYS A 55 -2.98 -8.69 -16.75
CA LYS A 55 -2.64 -10.09 -16.50
C LYS A 55 -2.23 -10.29 -15.05
N ILE A 56 -2.82 -11.29 -14.38
CA ILE A 56 -2.38 -11.75 -13.07
C ILE A 56 -1.10 -12.55 -13.24
N LYS A 57 -0.15 -12.37 -12.30
CA LYS A 57 1.09 -13.14 -12.26
C LYS A 57 0.79 -14.60 -11.98
N GLU A 58 1.33 -15.50 -12.78
CA GLU A 58 1.00 -16.93 -12.78
C GLU A 58 1.19 -17.62 -11.42
N ASP A 59 2.24 -17.22 -10.68
CA ASP A 59 2.55 -17.78 -9.35
C ASP A 59 1.53 -17.39 -8.25
N ILE A 60 0.73 -16.34 -8.48
CA ILE A 60 -0.25 -15.81 -7.52
C ILE A 60 -1.62 -16.43 -7.73
N GLY A 61 -2.01 -16.66 -8.99
CA GLY A 61 -3.28 -17.27 -9.34
C GLY A 61 -3.76 -16.89 -10.74
N THR A 62 -5.01 -17.24 -11.04
CA THR A 62 -5.68 -16.99 -12.31
C THR A 62 -6.73 -15.89 -12.19
N MET A 63 -7.12 -15.30 -13.33
CA MET A 63 -8.23 -14.34 -13.37
C MET A 63 -9.54 -14.94 -12.85
N LYS A 64 -9.79 -16.20 -13.14
CA LYS A 64 -10.98 -16.89 -12.66
C LYS A 64 -11.00 -17.03 -11.13
N GLU A 65 -9.89 -17.44 -10.54
CA GLU A 65 -9.76 -17.53 -9.07
C GLU A 65 -9.88 -16.17 -8.40
N PHE A 66 -9.38 -15.11 -9.04
CA PHE A 66 -9.55 -13.74 -8.56
C PHE A 66 -11.03 -13.31 -8.57
N GLU A 67 -11.75 -13.54 -9.68
CA GLU A 67 -13.19 -13.23 -9.78
C GLU A 67 -14.00 -14.02 -8.75
N GLU A 68 -13.73 -15.32 -8.60
CA GLU A 68 -14.36 -16.18 -7.59
C GLU A 68 -14.09 -15.70 -6.15
N MET A 69 -12.87 -15.23 -5.87
CA MET A 69 -12.53 -14.62 -4.58
C MET A 69 -13.33 -13.32 -4.34
N CYS A 70 -13.40 -12.44 -5.35
CA CYS A 70 -14.18 -11.20 -5.23
C CYS A 70 -15.66 -11.50 -4.93
N GLU A 71 -16.27 -12.43 -5.66
CA GLU A 71 -17.65 -12.85 -5.43
C GLU A 71 -17.84 -13.35 -3.98
N ALA A 72 -16.95 -14.23 -3.50
CA ALA A 72 -17.00 -14.76 -2.14
C ALA A 72 -16.84 -13.66 -1.07
N LEU A 73 -15.92 -12.72 -1.26
CA LEU A 73 -15.74 -11.59 -0.33
C LEU A 73 -16.97 -10.68 -0.30
N HIS A 74 -17.58 -10.40 -1.46
CA HIS A 74 -18.79 -9.57 -1.55
C HIS A 74 -19.98 -10.22 -0.88
N GLU A 75 -20.13 -11.55 -0.93
CA GLU A 75 -21.18 -12.27 -0.17
C GLU A 75 -21.05 -12.04 1.34
N HIS A 76 -19.86 -11.71 1.83
CA HIS A 76 -19.55 -11.40 3.23
C HIS A 76 -19.38 -9.89 3.50
N GLU A 77 -19.84 -9.03 2.58
CA GLU A 77 -19.74 -7.57 2.69
C GLU A 77 -18.30 -7.04 2.84
N ILE A 78 -17.31 -7.77 2.32
CA ILE A 78 -15.89 -7.38 2.32
C ILE A 78 -15.51 -6.90 0.91
N GLY A 79 -15.05 -5.66 0.79
CA GLY A 79 -14.60 -5.09 -0.47
C GLY A 79 -13.17 -5.50 -0.83
N VAL A 80 -12.84 -5.38 -2.11
CA VAL A 80 -11.51 -5.66 -2.67
C VAL A 80 -10.82 -4.36 -3.05
N MET A 81 -9.65 -4.09 -2.47
CA MET A 81 -8.82 -2.93 -2.79
C MET A 81 -7.59 -3.36 -3.60
N PHE A 82 -7.49 -2.82 -4.81
CA PHE A 82 -6.37 -3.07 -5.73
C PHE A 82 -5.28 -2.01 -5.54
N ASP A 83 -4.02 -2.44 -5.54
CA ASP A 83 -2.86 -1.55 -5.52
C ASP A 83 -2.53 -1.11 -6.94
N LEU A 84 -2.94 0.10 -7.30
CA LEU A 84 -2.64 0.68 -8.60
C LEU A 84 -1.35 1.46 -8.53
N VAL A 85 -0.40 1.12 -9.41
CA VAL A 85 0.87 1.82 -9.58
C VAL A 85 0.75 2.79 -10.77
N PRO A 86 0.38 4.07 -10.55
CA PRO A 86 0.12 4.98 -11.67
C PRO A 86 1.38 5.67 -12.19
N CYS A 87 2.49 5.63 -11.43
CA CYS A 87 3.64 6.50 -11.65
C CYS A 87 4.73 5.89 -12.52
N HIS A 88 4.82 4.57 -12.59
CA HIS A 88 5.88 3.87 -13.32
C HIS A 88 5.46 2.47 -13.76
N VAL A 89 6.24 1.87 -14.62
CA VAL A 89 6.15 0.47 -15.04
C VAL A 89 7.54 -0.14 -15.12
N SER A 90 7.65 -1.44 -15.40
CA SER A 90 8.93 -2.07 -15.69
C SER A 90 9.55 -1.51 -16.98
N ASN A 91 10.88 -1.43 -17.05
CA ASN A 91 11.57 -1.19 -18.32
C ASN A 91 11.42 -2.36 -19.32
N GLN A 92 10.87 -3.51 -18.87
CA GLN A 92 10.49 -4.63 -19.73
C GLN A 92 9.04 -4.50 -20.24
N HIS A 93 8.27 -3.52 -19.77
CA HIS A 93 6.94 -3.26 -20.30
C HIS A 93 7.05 -2.85 -21.78
N LYS A 94 6.19 -3.40 -22.64
CA LYS A 94 6.21 -3.14 -24.09
C LYS A 94 6.20 -1.64 -24.43
N TRP A 95 5.52 -0.83 -23.65
CA TRP A 95 5.46 0.62 -23.84
C TRP A 95 6.84 1.29 -23.80
N PHE A 96 7.76 0.80 -22.97
CA PHE A 96 9.06 1.45 -22.82
C PHE A 96 9.86 1.43 -24.14
N LYS A 97 9.67 0.41 -24.95
CA LYS A 97 10.28 0.27 -26.27
C LYS A 97 9.42 0.87 -27.37
N GLU A 98 8.11 0.60 -27.35
CA GLU A 98 7.20 0.90 -28.47
C GLU A 98 6.65 2.33 -28.42
N HIS A 99 6.57 2.93 -27.22
CA HIS A 99 5.96 4.23 -26.94
C HIS A 99 6.84 5.10 -26.04
N PRO A 100 8.03 5.54 -26.51
CA PRO A 100 8.92 6.37 -25.68
C PRO A 100 8.24 7.66 -25.21
N GLU A 101 7.26 8.21 -25.96
CA GLU A 101 6.48 9.39 -25.58
C GLU A 101 5.63 9.22 -24.31
N TYR A 102 5.44 7.98 -23.84
CA TYR A 102 4.74 7.67 -22.59
C TYR A 102 5.61 7.87 -21.35
N PHE A 103 6.90 8.17 -21.52
CA PHE A 103 7.86 8.27 -20.43
C PHE A 103 8.49 9.67 -20.34
N ILE A 104 9.11 9.95 -19.19
CA ILE A 104 9.77 11.23 -18.93
C ILE A 104 11.23 11.15 -19.37
N TRP A 105 11.61 11.96 -20.38
CA TRP A 105 12.94 11.97 -20.97
C TRP A 105 13.65 13.32 -20.83
N SER A 106 15.00 13.27 -20.88
CA SER A 106 15.86 14.45 -20.99
C SER A 106 17.08 14.17 -21.88
N ASN A 107 17.52 15.17 -22.65
CA ASN A 107 18.75 15.08 -23.41
C ASN A 107 19.99 15.22 -22.50
N GLU A 108 19.82 15.77 -21.31
CA GLU A 108 20.88 16.00 -20.33
C GLU A 108 20.55 15.25 -19.04
N LYS A 109 21.61 14.74 -18.37
CA LYS A 109 21.49 14.19 -17.02
C LYS A 109 21.15 15.35 -16.08
N ARG A 110 19.89 15.43 -15.66
CA ARG A 110 19.44 16.43 -14.69
C ARG A 110 19.96 16.08 -13.30
N GLY A 111 20.10 17.10 -12.42
CA GLY A 111 20.68 16.93 -11.09
C GLY A 111 20.03 15.84 -10.23
N THR A 112 20.75 15.41 -9.24
CA THR A 112 20.37 14.32 -8.32
C THR A 112 19.04 14.60 -7.62
N GLN A 113 17.97 13.99 -8.12
CA GLN A 113 16.75 13.81 -7.34
C GLN A 113 16.83 12.42 -6.72
N LYS A 114 17.17 12.36 -5.43
CA LYS A 114 17.17 11.11 -4.69
C LYS A 114 15.74 10.59 -4.61
N ALA A 115 15.53 9.35 -5.04
CA ALA A 115 14.31 8.64 -4.74
C ALA A 115 14.33 8.23 -3.26
N TYR A 116 13.24 8.44 -2.56
CA TYR A 116 13.04 7.87 -1.24
C TYR A 116 12.91 6.35 -1.39
N GLY A 117 13.64 5.61 -0.57
CA GLY A 117 13.55 4.15 -0.54
C GLY A 117 14.34 3.39 -1.61
N ASN A 118 15.42 3.95 -2.10
CA ASN A 118 16.32 3.33 -3.09
C ASN A 118 16.75 1.92 -2.66
N LEU A 119 16.14 0.90 -3.25
CA LEU A 119 16.59 -0.48 -3.16
C LEU A 119 17.90 -0.69 -3.94
N ASP A 120 18.17 0.17 -4.94
CA ASP A 120 19.44 0.24 -5.65
C ASP A 120 20.31 1.37 -5.08
N GLN A 121 21.04 1.05 -4.03
CA GLN A 121 22.01 1.98 -3.40
C GLN A 121 23.14 2.43 -4.34
N SER A 122 23.22 1.88 -5.55
CA SER A 122 24.29 2.15 -6.51
C SER A 122 24.06 3.40 -7.36
N SER A 123 22.81 3.92 -7.49
CA SER A 123 22.54 5.13 -8.25
C SER A 123 22.09 6.29 -7.37
N GLU A 124 22.98 7.24 -7.14
CA GLU A 124 22.65 8.53 -6.54
C GLU A 124 21.73 9.41 -7.41
N ASN A 125 21.30 8.92 -8.58
CA ASN A 125 20.66 9.72 -9.61
C ASN A 125 19.40 9.02 -10.16
N ALA A 126 18.30 9.76 -10.20
CA ALA A 126 17.03 9.29 -10.77
C ALA A 126 16.98 9.33 -12.33
N TRP A 127 18.05 9.75 -12.99
CA TRP A 127 18.13 9.85 -14.46
C TRP A 127 19.11 8.83 -14.99
N HIS A 128 18.61 7.87 -15.79
CA HIS A 128 19.34 6.72 -16.32
C HIS A 128 19.48 6.81 -17.84
N TRP A 129 20.66 6.47 -18.36
CA TRP A 129 20.92 6.51 -19.80
C TRP A 129 20.28 5.33 -20.52
N SER A 130 19.60 5.60 -21.63
CA SER A 130 19.11 4.59 -22.57
C SER A 130 19.95 4.59 -23.83
N GLU A 131 20.65 3.49 -24.09
CA GLU A 131 21.41 3.30 -25.35
C GLU A 131 20.48 3.24 -26.58
N GLU A 132 19.30 2.68 -26.43
CA GLU A 132 18.31 2.55 -27.51
C GLU A 132 17.79 3.92 -27.96
N HIS A 133 17.43 4.79 -26.97
CA HIS A 133 16.82 6.09 -27.25
C HIS A 133 17.81 7.26 -27.27
N GLN A 134 19.09 7.04 -26.92
CA GLN A 134 20.13 8.07 -26.82
C GLN A 134 19.70 9.28 -25.96
N LYS A 135 19.00 9.00 -24.85
CA LYS A 135 18.46 9.99 -23.90
C LYS A 135 18.50 9.43 -22.48
N TYR A 136 18.36 10.31 -21.49
CA TYR A 136 18.13 9.94 -20.11
C TYR A 136 16.63 9.81 -19.85
N TYR A 137 16.20 8.72 -19.20
CA TYR A 137 14.84 8.56 -18.68
C TYR A 137 14.83 8.77 -17.16
N TYR A 138 13.70 9.27 -16.68
CA TYR A 138 13.47 9.45 -15.25
C TYR A 138 12.94 8.15 -14.63
N ALA A 139 13.61 7.67 -13.56
CA ALA A 139 13.24 6.47 -12.82
C ALA A 139 13.69 6.61 -11.37
N PRO A 140 12.85 7.20 -10.49
CA PRO A 140 13.27 7.60 -9.15
C PRO A 140 13.47 6.44 -8.20
N PHE A 141 12.84 5.28 -8.42
CA PHE A 141 12.93 4.12 -7.55
C PHE A 141 14.08 3.20 -7.94
N SER A 142 14.19 2.89 -9.23
CA SER A 142 15.23 2.01 -9.79
C SER A 142 15.31 2.24 -11.30
N GLN A 143 16.49 2.04 -11.88
CA GLN A 143 16.66 2.04 -13.34
C GLN A 143 15.71 1.08 -14.08
N TYR A 144 15.14 0.11 -13.37
CA TYR A 144 14.19 -0.85 -13.92
C TYR A 144 12.74 -0.36 -13.91
N MET A 145 12.47 0.82 -13.30
CA MET A 145 11.13 1.37 -13.09
C MET A 145 11.00 2.79 -13.71
N PRO A 146 11.03 2.91 -15.06
CA PRO A 146 10.87 4.20 -15.72
C PRO A 146 9.52 4.83 -15.42
N SER A 147 9.53 6.13 -15.11
CA SER A 147 8.34 6.90 -14.79
C SER A 147 7.51 7.22 -16.02
N LEU A 148 6.21 7.00 -15.90
CA LEU A 148 5.22 7.38 -16.89
C LEU A 148 5.06 8.91 -16.97
N ASN A 149 4.88 9.42 -18.17
CA ASN A 149 4.54 10.82 -18.40
C ASN A 149 3.03 11.02 -18.24
N LEU A 150 2.60 11.39 -17.03
CA LEU A 150 1.18 11.58 -16.72
C LEU A 150 0.59 12.89 -17.30
N ASP A 151 1.38 13.69 -18.03
CA ASP A 151 0.87 14.77 -18.88
C ASP A 151 0.43 14.27 -20.26
N ASN A 152 0.80 13.05 -20.66
CA ASN A 152 0.37 12.43 -21.89
C ASN A 152 -1.07 11.90 -21.76
N GLU A 153 -1.97 12.35 -22.66
CA GLU A 153 -3.40 11.99 -22.63
C GLU A 153 -3.64 10.49 -22.87
N GLU A 154 -2.81 9.83 -23.69
CA GLU A 154 -2.93 8.40 -23.95
C GLU A 154 -2.59 7.60 -22.69
N VAL A 155 -1.52 7.98 -21.97
CA VAL A 155 -1.14 7.37 -20.69
C VAL A 155 -2.28 7.54 -19.67
N ARG A 156 -2.83 8.74 -19.54
CA ARG A 156 -3.98 9.01 -18.66
C ARG A 156 -5.17 8.12 -19.00
N THR A 157 -5.52 8.06 -20.28
CA THR A 157 -6.63 7.23 -20.78
C THR A 157 -6.40 5.75 -20.46
N MET A 158 -5.18 5.25 -20.66
CA MET A 158 -4.84 3.87 -20.36
C MET A 158 -4.95 3.55 -18.85
N LEU A 159 -4.51 4.45 -17.98
CA LEU A 159 -4.66 4.26 -16.53
C LEU A 159 -6.13 4.20 -16.10
N VAL A 160 -7.00 5.03 -16.68
CA VAL A 160 -8.45 4.95 -16.46
C VAL A 160 -9.01 3.62 -16.96
N LEU A 161 -8.56 3.13 -18.13
CA LEU A 161 -8.98 1.83 -18.66
C LEU A 161 -8.53 0.68 -17.76
N VAL A 162 -7.30 0.74 -17.23
CA VAL A 162 -6.80 -0.23 -16.24
C VAL A 162 -7.70 -0.25 -15.00
N ALA A 163 -7.99 0.90 -14.42
CA ALA A 163 -8.87 0.97 -13.25
C ALA A 163 -10.26 0.39 -13.55
N LYS A 164 -10.89 0.79 -14.66
CA LYS A 164 -12.20 0.28 -15.07
C LYS A 164 -12.20 -1.22 -15.37
N PHE A 165 -11.11 -1.73 -15.94
CA PHE A 165 -10.95 -3.17 -16.16
C PHE A 165 -11.01 -3.94 -14.83
N TRP A 166 -10.23 -3.52 -13.83
CA TRP A 166 -10.20 -4.19 -12.53
C TRP A 166 -11.52 -4.03 -11.76
N MET A 167 -12.17 -2.86 -11.87
CA MET A 167 -13.53 -2.68 -11.32
C MET A 167 -14.52 -3.67 -11.94
N ASN A 168 -14.45 -3.91 -13.25
CA ASN A 168 -15.29 -4.92 -13.92
C ASN A 168 -14.94 -6.36 -13.53
N LYS A 169 -13.80 -6.58 -12.89
CA LYS A 169 -13.33 -7.86 -12.36
C LYS A 169 -13.63 -8.06 -10.86
N GLY A 170 -14.28 -7.09 -10.22
CA GLY A 170 -14.70 -7.17 -8.83
C GLY A 170 -13.87 -6.30 -7.86
N VAL A 171 -13.02 -5.40 -8.34
CA VAL A 171 -12.33 -4.41 -7.50
C VAL A 171 -13.28 -3.27 -7.14
N ASP A 172 -13.36 -2.93 -5.85
CA ASP A 172 -14.22 -1.87 -5.32
C ASP A 172 -13.47 -0.56 -5.08
N ASN A 173 -12.19 -0.66 -4.72
CA ASN A 173 -11.40 0.46 -4.21
C ASN A 173 -9.96 0.40 -4.71
N PHE A 174 -9.24 1.52 -4.66
CA PHE A 174 -7.83 1.58 -5.04
C PHE A 174 -6.94 2.13 -3.92
N ARG A 175 -5.80 1.48 -3.73
CA ARG A 175 -4.63 2.12 -3.13
C ARG A 175 -3.77 2.65 -4.27
N LEU A 176 -3.37 3.91 -4.21
CA LEU A 176 -2.54 4.55 -5.21
C LEU A 176 -1.10 4.61 -4.72
N ASP A 177 -0.22 3.90 -5.44
CA ASP A 177 1.20 3.79 -5.12
C ASP A 177 1.93 5.11 -5.35
N ALA A 178 2.79 5.48 -4.39
CA ALA A 178 3.83 6.50 -4.52
C ALA A 178 3.39 7.82 -5.18
N ILE A 179 2.20 8.34 -4.82
CA ILE A 179 1.55 9.47 -5.51
C ILE A 179 2.41 10.73 -5.54
N ILE A 180 3.30 10.94 -4.57
CA ILE A 180 4.23 12.07 -4.52
C ILE A 180 5.31 12.05 -5.62
N HIS A 181 5.48 10.89 -6.27
CA HIS A 181 6.45 10.68 -7.35
C HIS A 181 5.83 10.68 -8.75
N SER A 182 4.54 10.99 -8.87
CA SER A 182 3.81 11.01 -10.15
C SER A 182 4.27 12.10 -11.11
N HIS A 183 4.72 13.23 -10.58
CA HIS A 183 5.23 14.38 -11.34
C HIS A 183 6.43 15.00 -10.64
N LEU A 184 7.24 15.73 -11.40
CA LEU A 184 8.35 16.53 -10.84
C LEU A 184 7.86 17.75 -10.03
N ASN A 185 6.59 18.13 -10.20
CA ASN A 185 5.94 19.26 -9.53
C ASN A 185 4.69 18.77 -8.81
N ILE A 186 4.59 19.05 -7.52
CA ILE A 186 3.45 18.65 -6.68
C ILE A 186 2.12 19.24 -7.17
N ASN A 187 2.09 20.44 -7.75
CA ASN A 187 0.84 21.04 -8.23
C ASN A 187 0.24 20.21 -9.38
N ASP A 188 1.09 19.72 -10.27
CA ASP A 188 0.66 18.94 -11.43
C ASP A 188 0.26 17.52 -10.98
N SER A 189 0.98 16.98 -9.98
CA SER A 189 0.59 15.72 -9.33
C SER A 189 -0.80 15.80 -8.70
N VAL A 190 -1.09 16.81 -7.89
CA VAL A 190 -2.41 16.98 -7.24
C VAL A 190 -3.52 17.13 -8.27
N LYS A 191 -3.32 17.92 -9.34
CA LYS A 191 -4.29 18.07 -10.44
C LYS A 191 -4.55 16.76 -11.18
N PHE A 192 -3.50 15.94 -11.36
CA PHE A 192 -3.67 14.64 -11.99
C PHE A 192 -4.57 13.73 -11.15
N PHE A 193 -4.34 13.65 -9.83
CA PHE A 193 -5.17 12.81 -8.96
C PHE A 193 -6.58 13.34 -8.78
N GLU A 194 -6.79 14.66 -8.78
CA GLU A 194 -8.12 15.27 -8.83
C GLU A 194 -8.88 14.81 -10.08
N TRP A 195 -8.26 14.98 -11.25
CA TRP A 195 -8.81 14.51 -12.52
C TRP A 195 -9.05 12.99 -12.54
N PHE A 196 -8.08 12.20 -12.06
CA PHE A 196 -8.19 10.73 -12.04
C PHE A 196 -9.36 10.27 -11.17
N ARG A 197 -9.55 10.90 -10.00
CA ARG A 197 -10.67 10.65 -9.09
C ARG A 197 -12.04 10.94 -9.74
N GLU A 198 -12.13 11.96 -10.58
CA GLU A 198 -13.34 12.26 -11.36
C GLU A 198 -13.63 11.17 -12.40
N GLN A 199 -12.60 10.62 -13.04
CA GLN A 199 -12.78 9.58 -14.08
C GLN A 199 -13.09 8.19 -13.49
N VAL A 200 -12.66 7.94 -12.25
CA VAL A 200 -12.77 6.67 -11.53
C VAL A 200 -13.38 6.96 -10.15
N PRO A 201 -14.72 7.13 -10.07
CA PRO A 201 -15.40 7.65 -8.88
C PRO A 201 -15.64 6.55 -7.81
N VAL A 202 -14.58 5.88 -7.34
CA VAL A 202 -14.58 4.93 -6.24
C VAL A 202 -13.61 5.37 -5.14
N TYR A 203 -13.70 4.82 -3.95
CA TYR A 203 -12.81 5.19 -2.86
C TYR A 203 -11.33 4.96 -3.23
N MET A 204 -10.49 5.94 -2.92
CA MET A 204 -9.06 5.91 -3.16
C MET A 204 -8.27 6.35 -1.93
N VAL A 205 -7.25 5.55 -1.56
CA VAL A 205 -6.26 5.92 -0.55
C VAL A 205 -4.87 6.05 -1.19
N GLY A 206 -4.23 7.20 -1.02
CA GLY A 206 -2.93 7.48 -1.62
C GLY A 206 -1.76 7.26 -0.66
N GLU A 207 -0.67 6.69 -1.19
CA GLU A 207 0.58 6.66 -0.47
C GLU A 207 1.35 7.96 -0.67
N ALA A 208 1.38 8.78 0.37
CA ALA A 208 2.16 10.02 0.43
C ALA A 208 3.05 10.01 1.68
N TRP A 209 4.22 9.40 1.59
CA TRP A 209 5.18 9.32 2.70
C TRP A 209 5.93 10.65 2.86
N THR A 210 5.30 11.59 3.54
CA THR A 210 5.77 12.96 3.66
C THR A 210 5.12 13.69 4.87
N ASP A 211 5.26 15.01 4.94
CA ASP A 211 4.69 15.86 5.97
C ASP A 211 3.17 16.09 5.79
N TYR A 212 2.49 16.52 6.87
CA TYR A 212 1.06 16.78 6.87
C TYR A 212 0.58 17.82 5.86
N TYR A 213 1.39 18.83 5.56
CA TYR A 213 1.01 19.85 4.59
C TYR A 213 0.87 19.23 3.19
N THR A 214 1.84 18.43 2.82
CA THR A 214 1.84 17.72 1.52
C THR A 214 0.73 16.66 1.46
N ILE A 215 0.58 15.83 2.53
CA ILE A 215 -0.51 14.85 2.64
C ILE A 215 -1.87 15.53 2.50
N GLY A 216 -2.08 16.66 3.19
CA GLY A 216 -3.33 17.42 3.15
C GLY A 216 -3.71 17.90 1.76
N ARG A 217 -2.75 18.17 0.90
CA ARG A 217 -3.01 18.55 -0.50
C ARG A 217 -3.57 17.39 -1.32
N TYR A 218 -3.05 16.18 -1.12
CA TYR A 218 -3.59 14.99 -1.81
C TYR A 218 -4.92 14.57 -1.22
N SER A 219 -5.06 14.52 0.11
CA SER A 219 -6.31 14.13 0.76
C SER A 219 -7.46 15.13 0.55
N SER A 220 -7.20 16.29 -0.04
CA SER A 220 -8.24 17.22 -0.49
C SER A 220 -8.84 16.89 -1.86
N VAL A 221 -8.19 16.04 -2.65
CA VAL A 221 -8.61 15.69 -4.02
C VAL A 221 -8.90 14.19 -4.21
N ILE A 222 -8.41 13.33 -3.31
CA ILE A 222 -8.79 11.91 -3.21
C ILE A 222 -9.40 11.63 -1.84
N ASP A 223 -9.98 10.44 -1.63
CA ASP A 223 -10.78 10.16 -0.43
C ASP A 223 -9.94 10.06 0.85
N SER A 224 -8.69 9.60 0.76
CA SER A 224 -7.79 9.43 1.90
C SER A 224 -6.32 9.38 1.49
N CYS A 225 -5.43 9.58 2.46
CA CYS A 225 -4.01 9.23 2.38
C CYS A 225 -3.59 8.49 3.64
N PHE A 226 -2.53 7.68 3.57
CA PHE A 226 -1.94 7.08 4.75
C PHE A 226 -1.30 8.12 5.68
N ASP A 227 -1.53 7.96 6.98
CA ASP A 227 -1.07 8.87 8.02
C ASP A 227 0.31 8.46 8.55
N PHE A 228 1.33 8.64 7.75
CA PHE A 228 2.72 8.33 8.12
C PHE A 228 3.22 9.11 9.35
N PRO A 229 2.93 10.42 9.50
CA PRO A 229 3.39 11.15 10.67
C PRO A 229 2.79 10.63 11.98
N LEU A 230 1.46 10.38 12.05
CA LEU A 230 0.85 9.84 13.27
C LEU A 230 1.32 8.42 13.54
N GLN A 231 1.43 7.58 12.51
CA GLN A 231 1.95 6.21 12.67
C GLN A 231 3.35 6.23 13.31
N GLY A 232 4.27 7.05 12.77
CA GLY A 232 5.62 7.18 13.30
C GLY A 232 5.66 7.70 14.74
N ASN A 233 4.88 8.72 15.06
CA ASN A 233 4.79 9.27 16.42
C ASN A 233 4.16 8.27 17.39
N LEU A 234 3.14 7.53 16.97
CA LEU A 234 2.46 6.56 17.81
C LEU A 234 3.36 5.39 18.18
N ILE A 235 4.13 4.86 17.21
CA ILE A 235 5.07 3.77 17.45
C ILE A 235 6.22 4.22 18.35
N TRP A 236 6.76 5.43 18.12
CA TRP A 236 7.78 6.03 18.97
C TRP A 236 7.27 6.20 20.43
N SER A 237 6.07 6.75 20.59
CA SER A 237 5.45 6.98 21.90
C SER A 237 5.19 5.69 22.65
N THR A 238 4.71 4.67 21.99
CA THR A 238 4.48 3.34 22.59
C THR A 238 5.81 2.68 22.98
N ARG A 239 6.83 2.78 22.14
CA ARG A 239 8.16 2.23 22.43
C ARG A 239 8.75 2.85 23.70
N ASN A 240 8.63 4.17 23.86
CA ASN A 240 9.23 4.94 24.95
C ASN A 240 8.26 5.15 26.14
N LEU A 241 6.99 4.77 26.02
CA LEU A 241 5.92 5.03 26.98
C LEU A 241 5.78 6.54 27.29
N ASP A 242 5.97 7.38 26.27
CA ASP A 242 5.84 8.83 26.32
C ASP A 242 4.84 9.32 25.27
N PHE A 243 3.68 9.78 25.71
CA PHE A 243 2.54 10.16 24.88
C PHE A 243 2.30 11.68 24.79
N LEU A 244 3.17 12.50 25.36
CA LEU A 244 3.00 13.96 25.35
C LEU A 244 3.04 14.54 23.93
N GLY A 245 3.84 13.95 23.02
CA GLY A 245 3.97 14.39 21.63
C GLY A 245 2.73 14.17 20.76
N ILE A 246 1.91 13.16 21.08
CA ILE A 246 0.73 12.79 20.25
C ILE A 246 -0.38 13.85 20.32
N ALA A 247 -0.46 14.62 21.39
CA ALA A 247 -1.54 15.61 21.55
C ALA A 247 -1.61 16.64 20.40
N GLY A 248 -0.48 16.97 19.79
CA GLY A 248 -0.41 17.84 18.61
C GLY A 248 -1.02 17.19 17.37
N ASP A 249 -0.78 15.91 17.17
CA ASP A 249 -1.29 15.15 16.00
C ASP A 249 -2.80 14.93 16.08
N LEU A 250 -3.36 14.80 17.28
CA LEU A 250 -4.79 14.63 17.50
C LEU A 250 -5.61 15.89 17.19
N ASN A 251 -4.98 17.06 17.26
CA ASN A 251 -5.61 18.36 16.93
C ASN A 251 -5.45 18.75 15.45
N ARG A 252 -5.01 17.83 14.59
CA ARG A 252 -4.84 18.10 13.17
C ARG A 252 -6.18 18.39 12.47
N THR A 253 -6.11 19.19 11.42
CA THR A 253 -7.27 19.61 10.60
C THR A 253 -7.74 18.54 9.60
N TYR A 254 -6.98 17.46 9.41
CA TYR A 254 -7.28 16.43 8.42
C TYR A 254 -7.92 15.22 9.10
N SER A 255 -9.20 14.99 8.87
CA SER A 255 -9.98 13.90 9.48
C SER A 255 -10.13 12.68 8.57
N ASN A 256 -9.68 12.76 7.31
CA ASN A 256 -9.85 11.70 6.32
C ASN A 256 -8.55 10.92 6.03
N LEU A 257 -7.64 10.84 7.00
CA LEU A 257 -6.41 10.05 6.87
C LEU A 257 -6.61 8.64 7.40
N MET A 258 -5.95 7.67 6.75
CA MET A 258 -5.95 6.27 7.15
C MET A 258 -4.74 5.98 8.04
N LEU A 259 -4.98 5.77 9.33
CA LEU A 259 -3.92 5.28 10.22
C LEU A 259 -3.66 3.80 9.95
N PHE A 260 -2.40 3.39 10.05
CA PHE A 260 -2.00 2.01 9.76
C PHE A 260 -1.00 1.49 10.81
N THR A 261 -0.92 0.17 10.96
CA THR A 261 -0.01 -0.45 11.96
C THR A 261 1.43 -0.41 11.50
N SER A 262 1.75 -1.08 10.44
CA SER A 262 2.96 -1.02 9.64
C SER A 262 2.60 -1.27 8.18
N ASN A 263 3.59 -1.43 7.30
CA ASN A 263 3.36 -1.85 5.93
C ASN A 263 4.55 -2.67 5.39
N HIS A 264 4.49 -3.07 4.14
CA HIS A 264 5.50 -3.87 3.46
C HIS A 264 6.83 -3.14 3.19
N ASP A 265 6.93 -1.84 3.47
CA ASP A 265 8.11 -1.00 3.24
C ASP A 265 8.80 -0.51 4.51
N MET A 266 8.35 -0.96 5.68
CA MET A 266 8.95 -0.61 6.97
C MET A 266 9.09 -1.83 7.88
N ASP A 267 9.88 -1.67 8.94
CA ASP A 267 9.98 -2.68 10.00
C ASP A 267 8.61 -2.96 10.62
N ARG A 268 8.34 -4.22 10.93
CA ARG A 268 7.07 -4.62 11.56
C ARG A 268 6.95 -4.12 12.99
N VAL A 269 5.71 -3.94 13.44
CA VAL A 269 5.40 -3.50 14.81
C VAL A 269 6.10 -4.35 15.87
N GLY A 270 6.06 -5.68 15.71
CA GLY A 270 6.71 -6.60 16.65
C GLY A 270 8.21 -6.35 16.78
N GLU A 271 8.90 -6.07 15.68
CA GLU A 271 10.34 -5.76 15.65
C GLU A 271 10.63 -4.43 16.34
N VAL A 272 9.96 -3.37 15.92
CA VAL A 272 10.21 -2.01 16.43
C VAL A 272 9.92 -1.90 17.93
N LEU A 273 8.93 -2.64 18.44
CA LEU A 273 8.58 -2.68 19.85
C LEU A 273 9.38 -3.74 20.65
N GLY A 274 10.40 -4.37 20.03
CA GLY A 274 11.33 -5.29 20.71
C GLY A 274 10.68 -6.59 21.16
N HIS A 275 9.66 -7.06 20.43
CA HIS A 275 8.85 -8.25 20.74
C HIS A 275 8.17 -8.20 22.13
N ASP A 276 8.04 -6.99 22.70
CA ASP A 276 7.34 -6.78 23.96
C ASP A 276 5.82 -6.89 23.72
N LYS A 277 5.26 -8.00 24.18
CA LYS A 277 3.85 -8.36 24.02
C LYS A 277 2.89 -7.26 24.50
N GLU A 278 3.18 -6.65 25.65
CA GLU A 278 2.30 -5.64 26.24
C GLU A 278 2.38 -4.30 25.48
N LYS A 279 3.57 -3.94 24.98
CA LYS A 279 3.71 -2.77 24.10
C LYS A 279 3.02 -2.99 22.76
N ILE A 280 3.11 -4.19 22.17
CA ILE A 280 2.42 -4.52 20.93
C ILE A 280 0.89 -4.41 21.12
N LYS A 281 0.34 -5.00 22.18
CA LYS A 281 -1.08 -4.87 22.51
C LYS A 281 -1.49 -3.40 22.67
N LEU A 282 -0.71 -2.63 23.45
CA LEU A 282 -0.96 -1.20 23.65
C LEU A 282 -0.98 -0.44 22.35
N TYR A 283 0.03 -0.66 21.47
CA TYR A 283 0.10 -0.04 20.17
C TYR A 283 -1.14 -0.34 19.29
N LEU A 284 -1.53 -1.60 19.21
CA LEU A 284 -2.70 -2.03 18.44
C LEU A 284 -4.00 -1.39 18.95
N TRP A 285 -4.16 -1.26 20.28
CA TRP A 285 -5.28 -0.51 20.85
C TRP A 285 -5.26 0.97 20.44
N LEU A 286 -4.12 1.62 20.58
CA LEU A 286 -3.97 3.04 20.27
C LEU A 286 -4.14 3.31 18.79
N SER A 287 -3.65 2.43 17.91
CA SER A 287 -3.82 2.56 16.47
C SER A 287 -5.29 2.54 16.04
N LEU A 288 -6.10 1.69 16.68
CA LEU A 288 -7.55 1.66 16.45
C LEU A 288 -8.25 2.90 17.03
N LEU A 289 -7.91 3.31 18.26
CA LEU A 289 -8.52 4.47 18.93
C LEU A 289 -8.24 5.79 18.19
N PHE A 290 -7.07 5.94 17.60
CA PHE A 290 -6.67 7.17 16.94
C PHE A 290 -6.93 7.18 15.41
N ALA A 291 -7.50 6.12 14.89
CA ALA A 291 -7.76 5.96 13.46
C ALA A 291 -8.80 6.92 12.87
N GLN A 292 -9.59 7.60 13.69
CA GLN A 292 -10.61 8.58 13.24
C GLN A 292 -11.49 8.09 12.07
N GLY A 293 -11.92 6.85 12.12
CA GLY A 293 -12.81 6.23 11.15
C GLY A 293 -12.15 5.41 10.04
N GLN A 294 -10.81 5.45 9.90
CA GLN A 294 -10.09 4.68 8.87
C GLN A 294 -8.81 4.05 9.42
N HIS A 295 -8.73 2.72 9.38
CA HIS A 295 -7.60 1.95 9.89
C HIS A 295 -7.13 0.91 8.88
N CYS A 296 -5.82 0.75 8.72
CA CYS A 296 -5.22 -0.31 7.93
C CYS A 296 -4.33 -1.19 8.82
N LEU A 297 -4.64 -2.47 8.84
CA LEU A 297 -3.86 -3.50 9.53
C LEU A 297 -2.99 -4.23 8.52
N TYR A 298 -1.67 -4.18 8.70
CA TYR A 298 -0.77 -5.00 7.91
C TYR A 298 -0.81 -6.45 8.42
N TYR A 299 -1.02 -7.40 7.52
CA TYR A 299 -1.24 -8.80 7.87
C TYR A 299 -0.21 -9.34 8.88
N MET A 300 -0.71 -10.10 9.85
CA MET A 300 0.04 -10.70 10.95
C MET A 300 0.64 -9.69 11.97
N ASP A 301 0.45 -8.38 11.86
CA ASP A 301 0.79 -7.44 12.94
C ASP A 301 -0.09 -7.70 14.18
N GLU A 302 -1.32 -8.16 13.98
CA GLU A 302 -2.27 -8.54 15.04
C GLU A 302 -1.87 -9.80 15.81
N VAL A 303 -0.91 -10.56 15.29
CA VAL A 303 -0.29 -11.68 16.03
C VAL A 303 1.12 -11.34 16.54
N GLY A 304 1.60 -10.14 16.23
CA GLY A 304 2.84 -9.57 16.79
C GLY A 304 4.11 -10.16 16.21
N ILE A 305 4.11 -10.61 14.94
CA ILE A 305 5.36 -11.06 14.32
C ILE A 305 6.36 -9.91 14.17
N GLY A 306 7.63 -10.23 14.26
CA GLY A 306 8.73 -9.33 13.93
C GLY A 306 9.11 -9.37 12.46
N GLY A 307 10.06 -8.57 12.09
CA GLY A 307 10.67 -8.49 10.77
C GLY A 307 11.34 -7.15 10.57
N SER A 308 12.63 -7.16 10.20
CA SER A 308 13.39 -5.94 9.92
C SER A 308 13.80 -5.87 8.47
N LYS A 309 13.51 -4.74 7.84
CA LYS A 309 13.88 -4.42 6.48
C LYS A 309 15.40 -4.24 6.30
N CYS A 310 16.10 -3.87 7.36
CA CYS A 310 17.56 -3.69 7.32
C CYS A 310 18.33 -4.97 6.95
N MET A 311 17.73 -6.14 7.20
CA MET A 311 18.35 -7.43 6.86
C MET A 311 18.06 -7.86 5.43
N ASP A 312 16.79 -7.81 5.04
CA ASP A 312 16.24 -8.08 3.72
C ASP A 312 14.75 -7.71 3.74
N ASP A 313 14.25 -7.15 2.66
CA ASP A 313 12.82 -6.80 2.50
C ASP A 313 11.89 -8.00 2.70
N ILE A 314 12.33 -9.20 2.36
CA ILE A 314 11.56 -10.43 2.52
C ILE A 314 11.17 -10.70 3.99
N ASN A 315 11.98 -10.23 4.96
CA ASN A 315 11.72 -10.44 6.39
C ASN A 315 10.47 -9.71 6.87
N VAL A 316 10.07 -8.62 6.20
CA VAL A 316 8.83 -7.90 6.52
C VAL A 316 7.65 -8.39 5.69
N ARG A 317 7.88 -9.35 4.77
CA ARG A 317 6.92 -9.86 3.77
C ARG A 317 6.80 -11.40 3.79
N PRO A 318 6.72 -12.07 4.97
CA PRO A 318 6.62 -13.54 5.02
C PRO A 318 5.31 -14.05 4.42
N GLU A 319 5.23 -15.35 4.13
CA GLU A 319 3.95 -16.01 3.90
C GLU A 319 3.05 -15.91 5.16
N ILE A 320 1.74 -15.91 4.99
CA ILE A 320 0.81 -15.88 6.14
C ILE A 320 0.90 -17.21 6.89
N ASP A 321 1.17 -17.13 8.19
CA ASP A 321 1.19 -18.30 9.08
C ASP A 321 -0.20 -18.50 9.71
N TRP A 322 -1.06 -19.22 8.99
CA TRP A 322 -2.42 -19.53 9.44
C TRP A 322 -2.44 -20.41 10.70
N ASP A 323 -1.41 -21.24 10.92
CA ASP A 323 -1.28 -22.06 12.13
C ASP A 323 -1.00 -21.19 13.35
N LEU A 324 -0.15 -20.18 13.22
CA LEU A 324 0.12 -19.19 14.28
C LEU A 324 -1.15 -18.39 14.59
N ILE A 325 -1.86 -17.93 13.57
CA ILE A 325 -3.12 -17.20 13.71
C ILE A 325 -4.14 -18.08 14.46
N CYS A 326 -4.35 -19.30 14.00
CA CYS A 326 -5.25 -20.26 14.65
C CYS A 326 -4.85 -20.51 16.09
N LYS A 327 -3.58 -20.75 16.38
CA LYS A 327 -3.07 -20.93 17.74
C LYS A 327 -3.37 -19.74 18.63
N GLN A 328 -3.15 -18.50 18.15
CA GLN A 328 -3.42 -17.29 18.93
C GLN A 328 -4.91 -17.04 19.16
N MET A 329 -5.78 -17.42 18.23
CA MET A 329 -7.23 -17.35 18.42
C MET A 329 -7.70 -18.11 19.67
N PHE A 330 -7.07 -19.25 19.97
CA PHE A 330 -7.44 -20.11 21.11
C PHE A 330 -6.52 -19.92 22.35
N THR A 331 -5.44 -19.13 22.24
CA THR A 331 -4.55 -18.89 23.37
C THR A 331 -5.07 -17.73 24.22
N PRO A 332 -5.43 -17.95 25.51
CA PRO A 332 -5.79 -16.88 26.41
C PRO A 332 -4.69 -15.81 26.48
N ASP A 333 -5.10 -14.54 26.53
CA ASP A 333 -4.18 -13.40 26.63
C ASP A 333 -3.19 -13.24 25.46
N SER A 334 -3.46 -13.87 24.28
CA SER A 334 -2.67 -13.62 23.07
C SER A 334 -2.82 -12.19 22.55
N ILE A 335 -1.89 -11.76 21.68
CA ILE A 335 -1.97 -10.44 21.02
C ILE A 335 -3.24 -10.36 20.18
N LEU A 336 -3.50 -11.39 19.37
CA LEU A 336 -4.67 -11.46 18.51
C LEU A 336 -5.99 -11.35 19.29
N ARG A 337 -6.11 -12.07 20.41
CA ARG A 337 -7.34 -11.97 21.23
C ARG A 337 -7.56 -10.59 21.83
N GLU A 338 -6.48 -9.91 22.18
CA GLU A 338 -6.57 -8.54 22.66
C GLU A 338 -6.94 -7.57 21.53
N TYR A 339 -6.41 -7.77 20.33
CA TYR A 339 -6.83 -7.01 19.15
C TYR A 339 -8.32 -7.21 18.82
N LEU A 340 -8.80 -8.44 18.80
CA LEU A 340 -10.23 -8.78 18.62
C LEU A 340 -11.13 -8.14 19.69
N ARG A 341 -10.63 -8.07 20.94
CA ARG A 341 -11.33 -7.37 22.01
C ARG A 341 -11.40 -5.87 21.77
N ALA A 342 -10.29 -5.25 21.31
CA ALA A 342 -10.23 -3.85 20.97
C ALA A 342 -11.24 -3.49 19.87
N VAL A 343 -11.24 -4.25 18.78
CA VAL A 343 -12.17 -4.08 17.65
C VAL A 343 -13.63 -4.08 18.11
N ARG A 344 -14.03 -5.11 18.88
CA ARG A 344 -15.42 -5.24 19.38
C ARG A 344 -15.84 -4.11 20.33
N LEU A 345 -14.90 -3.60 21.14
CA LEU A 345 -15.20 -2.52 22.05
C LEU A 345 -15.34 -1.19 21.32
N ILE A 346 -14.48 -0.92 20.34
CA ILE A 346 -14.54 0.32 19.54
C ILE A 346 -15.85 0.35 18.77
N ASP A 347 -16.24 -0.73 18.09
CA ASP A 347 -17.50 -0.79 17.32
C ASP A 347 -18.76 -0.61 18.19
N LYS A 348 -18.66 -0.94 19.45
CA LYS A 348 -19.80 -0.75 20.38
C LYS A 348 -20.02 0.73 20.72
N TYR A 349 -18.99 1.56 20.60
CA TYR A 349 -19.02 2.96 21.02
C TYR A 349 -18.92 3.97 19.85
N GLU A 350 -18.69 3.49 18.62
CA GLU A 350 -18.90 4.25 17.37
C GLU A 350 -20.38 4.22 16.93
#